data_f6036cdb679b5b8bfec2428093d84a99
#
_entry.id   f6036cdb679b5b8bfec2428093d84a99
#
_cell.length_a   1.000
_cell.length_b   1.000
_cell.length_c   1.000
_cell.angle_alpha   90.00
_cell.angle_beta   90.00
_cell.angle_gamma   90.00
#
_symmetry.space_group_name_H-M   'P 1'
#
loop_
_entity.id
_entity.type
_entity.pdbx_description
1 polymer ?
#
loop_
_entity_poly.entity_id
_entity_poly.type
_entity_poly.pdbx_seq_one_letter_code
_entity_poly.pdbx_strand_id
1 'polypeptide(L)'
;VIKILIVEDDPAIAEIHRRFVQRLAGFEVLGVALTLFDAREQIAILQPDLVLLDVWLPDGEGFSLLRELRQAGACLDVILLTAAREASALQEAMRLGVVDFILKPVVFERLRDTLGNYAESRAALAALADIDQQAVDALFGTPLQQVAAGGLPKGIDALTLQRVLAALTSVGASAEEIGNRVGVSRTTARRYLEFLVGQQLASPELEYGTVGRPERRYQSILKR
;
A
#
# COMPACT_ATOMS: atom_id res chain seq x y z
N VAL A 1 2.30 19.39 8.06
CA VAL A 1 2.74 19.22 6.66
C VAL A 1 3.88 18.23 6.64
N ILE A 2 3.81 17.21 5.78
CA ILE A 2 4.84 16.19 5.60
C ILE A 2 5.84 16.69 4.55
N LYS A 3 7.11 16.77 4.95
CA LYS A 3 8.21 17.28 4.12
C LYS A 3 8.85 16.16 3.32
N ILE A 4 8.87 16.29 1.99
CA ILE A 4 9.34 15.26 1.06
C ILE A 4 10.59 15.72 0.33
N LEU A 5 11.59 14.85 0.25
CA LEU A 5 12.70 14.93 -0.69
C LEU A 5 12.47 13.91 -1.81
N ILE A 6 12.64 14.33 -3.05
CA ILE A 6 12.58 13.45 -4.23
C ILE A 6 14.00 13.15 -4.69
N VAL A 7 14.31 11.86 -4.87
CA VAL A 7 15.61 11.39 -5.38
C VAL A 7 15.35 10.58 -6.65
N GLU A 8 15.66 11.18 -7.80
CA GLU A 8 15.36 10.65 -9.14
C GLU A 8 16.40 11.23 -10.11
N ASP A 9 17.03 10.41 -10.90
CA ASP A 9 18.13 10.82 -11.79
C ASP A 9 17.66 11.56 -13.06
N ASP A 10 16.44 11.26 -13.53
CA ASP A 10 15.84 11.97 -14.65
C ASP A 10 15.14 13.26 -14.17
N PRO A 11 15.64 14.45 -14.52
CA PRO A 11 15.03 15.71 -14.09
C PRO A 11 13.59 15.90 -14.57
N ALA A 12 13.22 15.31 -15.71
CA ALA A 12 11.87 15.42 -16.24
C ALA A 12 10.90 14.55 -15.43
N ILE A 13 11.33 13.34 -15.06
CA ILE A 13 10.55 12.44 -14.18
C ILE A 13 10.46 13.04 -12.77
N ALA A 14 11.55 13.54 -12.23
CA ALA A 14 11.57 14.22 -10.93
C ALA A 14 10.58 15.41 -10.88
N GLU A 15 10.52 16.21 -11.96
CA GLU A 15 9.56 17.31 -12.07
C GLU A 15 8.11 16.82 -12.15
N ILE A 16 7.84 15.69 -12.80
CA ILE A 16 6.52 15.06 -12.82
C ILE A 16 6.13 14.62 -11.39
N HIS A 17 7.02 13.95 -10.67
CA HIS A 17 6.78 13.54 -9.29
C HIS A 17 6.55 14.77 -8.39
N ARG A 18 7.35 15.83 -8.55
CA ARG A 18 7.17 17.08 -7.81
C ARG A 18 5.78 17.67 -8.02
N ARG A 19 5.33 17.74 -9.29
CA ARG A 19 3.97 18.24 -9.61
C ARG A 19 2.87 17.33 -9.06
N PHE A 20 3.10 16.03 -9.02
CA PHE A 20 2.15 15.10 -8.42
C PHE A 20 1.98 15.36 -6.93
N VAL A 21 3.09 15.48 -6.19
CA VAL A 21 3.07 15.77 -4.76
C VAL A 21 2.44 17.14 -4.46
N GLN A 22 2.78 18.16 -5.23
CA GLN A 22 2.24 19.53 -5.06
C GLN A 22 0.71 19.64 -5.21
N ARG A 23 0.07 18.66 -5.86
CA ARG A 23 -1.39 18.58 -5.99
C ARG A 23 -2.06 17.99 -4.75
N LEU A 24 -1.29 17.46 -3.82
CA LEU A 24 -1.79 16.79 -2.63
C LEU A 24 -1.68 17.72 -1.43
N ALA A 25 -2.80 17.92 -0.71
CA ALA A 25 -2.80 18.69 0.52
C ALA A 25 -2.03 17.96 1.63
N GLY A 26 -1.32 18.71 2.46
CA GLY A 26 -0.59 18.16 3.60
C GLY A 26 0.85 17.70 3.29
N PHE A 27 1.32 17.88 2.04
CA PHE A 27 2.68 17.54 1.63
C PHE A 27 3.41 18.75 1.07
N GLU A 28 4.73 18.80 1.30
CA GLU A 28 5.64 19.84 0.80
C GLU A 28 6.91 19.19 0.23
N VAL A 29 7.27 19.53 -1.00
CA VAL A 29 8.55 19.08 -1.60
C VAL A 29 9.63 20.07 -1.22
N LEU A 30 10.61 19.64 -0.40
CA LEU A 30 11.75 20.46 0.04
C LEU A 30 12.82 20.59 -1.04
N GLY A 31 13.00 19.56 -1.85
CA GLY A 31 14.05 19.52 -2.86
C GLY A 31 13.93 18.31 -3.78
N VAL A 32 14.81 18.33 -4.77
CA VAL A 32 15.06 17.23 -5.71
C VAL A 32 16.56 16.96 -5.74
N ALA A 33 16.97 15.71 -5.56
CA ALA A 33 18.33 15.24 -5.72
C ALA A 33 18.40 14.32 -6.94
N LEU A 34 19.42 14.50 -7.78
CA LEU A 34 19.61 13.71 -9.01
C LEU A 34 20.68 12.60 -8.83
N THR A 35 21.32 12.60 -7.67
CA THR A 35 22.39 11.65 -7.32
C THR A 35 22.27 11.25 -5.85
N LEU A 36 22.90 10.13 -5.47
CA LEU A 36 23.01 9.73 -4.06
C LEU A 36 23.84 10.74 -3.25
N PHE A 37 24.85 11.34 -3.89
CA PHE A 37 25.67 12.37 -3.25
C PHE A 37 24.80 13.57 -2.85
N ASP A 38 24.06 14.14 -3.81
CA ASP A 38 23.13 15.26 -3.54
C ASP A 38 22.06 14.87 -2.51
N ALA A 39 21.57 13.63 -2.58
CA ALA A 39 20.57 13.15 -1.64
C ALA A 39 21.08 13.14 -0.20
N ARG A 40 22.33 12.69 0.03
CA ARG A 40 22.95 12.72 1.36
C ARG A 40 23.06 14.14 1.92
N GLU A 41 23.55 15.07 1.10
CA GLU A 41 23.67 16.48 1.50
C GLU A 41 22.31 17.10 1.80
N GLN A 42 21.34 16.91 0.92
CA GLN A 42 19.99 17.47 1.09
C GLN A 42 19.27 16.86 2.30
N ILE A 43 19.40 15.55 2.56
CA ILE A 43 18.83 14.91 3.75
C ILE A 43 19.42 15.52 5.02
N ALA A 44 20.73 15.72 5.07
CA ALA A 44 21.41 16.29 6.23
C ALA A 44 20.98 17.74 6.51
N ILE A 45 20.79 18.54 5.46
CA ILE A 45 20.46 19.97 5.57
C ILE A 45 18.94 20.19 5.77
N LEU A 46 18.12 19.52 4.96
CA LEU A 46 16.67 19.79 4.87
C LEU A 46 15.87 18.99 5.88
N GLN A 47 16.42 17.88 6.38
CA GLN A 47 15.77 16.98 7.35
C GLN A 47 14.32 16.64 6.93
N PRO A 48 14.12 16.00 5.77
CA PRO A 48 12.80 15.61 5.30
C PRO A 48 12.17 14.57 6.23
N ASP A 49 10.84 14.50 6.24
CA ASP A 49 10.09 13.44 6.92
C ASP A 49 10.07 12.16 6.08
N LEU A 50 10.03 12.31 4.76
CA LEU A 50 9.88 11.24 3.79
C LEU A 50 10.78 11.45 2.58
N VAL A 51 11.40 10.37 2.09
CA VAL A 51 12.12 10.36 0.81
C VAL A 51 11.38 9.49 -0.19
N LEU A 52 11.10 10.03 -1.38
CA LEU A 52 10.76 9.25 -2.56
C LEU A 52 12.08 8.92 -3.26
N LEU A 53 12.51 7.67 -3.22
CA LEU A 53 13.86 7.25 -3.61
C LEU A 53 13.80 6.28 -4.80
N ASP A 54 14.43 6.68 -5.92
CA ASP A 54 14.73 5.72 -6.98
C ASP A 54 15.80 4.73 -6.52
N VAL A 55 15.65 3.49 -6.94
CA VAL A 55 16.63 2.44 -6.69
C VAL A 55 17.88 2.60 -7.54
N TRP A 56 17.75 3.10 -8.77
CA TRP A 56 18.86 3.21 -9.73
C TRP A 56 19.22 4.67 -9.98
N LEU A 57 20.44 5.05 -9.57
CA LEU A 57 20.97 6.39 -9.69
C LEU A 57 22.37 6.32 -10.36
N PRO A 58 22.85 7.38 -11.02
CA PRO A 58 24.07 7.35 -11.79
C PRO A 58 25.34 7.05 -10.96
N ASP A 59 25.29 7.35 -9.67
CA ASP A 59 26.39 7.17 -8.71
C ASP A 59 26.19 5.99 -7.75
N GLY A 60 25.18 5.13 -7.98
CA GLY A 60 24.97 3.91 -7.22
C GLY A 60 23.51 3.49 -7.02
N GLU A 61 23.31 2.54 -6.15
CA GLU A 61 21.98 2.00 -5.82
C GLU A 61 21.37 2.72 -4.62
N GLY A 62 20.09 3.11 -4.70
CA GLY A 62 19.34 3.71 -3.59
C GLY A 62 19.33 2.87 -2.31
N PHE A 63 19.46 1.55 -2.45
CA PHE A 63 19.61 0.67 -1.28
C PHE A 63 20.88 0.96 -0.46
N SER A 64 21.97 1.45 -1.09
CA SER A 64 23.17 1.83 -0.34
C SER A 64 22.91 3.03 0.57
N LEU A 65 22.22 4.04 0.07
CA LEU A 65 21.82 5.20 0.85
C LEU A 65 20.87 4.77 2.01
N LEU A 66 19.93 3.90 1.73
CA LEU A 66 18.98 3.42 2.73
C LEU A 66 19.70 2.64 3.85
N ARG A 67 20.67 1.78 3.52
CA ARG A 67 21.51 1.08 4.53
C ARG A 67 22.30 2.08 5.39
N GLU A 68 22.93 3.07 4.76
CA GLU A 68 23.67 4.14 5.46
C GLU A 68 22.77 4.89 6.45
N LEU A 69 21.57 5.30 6.01
CA LEU A 69 20.60 5.99 6.86
C LEU A 69 20.18 5.14 8.06
N ARG A 70 19.93 3.84 7.87
CA ARG A 70 19.58 2.92 8.96
C ARG A 70 20.75 2.69 9.93
N GLN A 71 21.97 2.57 9.41
CA GLN A 71 23.18 2.46 10.26
C GLN A 71 23.42 3.72 11.08
N ALA A 72 23.13 4.89 10.53
CA ALA A 72 23.21 6.17 11.22
C ALA A 72 22.05 6.40 12.22
N GLY A 73 21.09 5.48 12.32
CA GLY A 73 19.92 5.63 13.19
C GLY A 73 18.94 6.74 12.76
N ALA A 74 18.95 7.11 11.47
CA ALA A 74 18.07 8.14 10.97
C ALA A 74 16.61 7.70 11.04
N CYS A 75 15.77 8.49 11.71
CA CYS A 75 14.31 8.33 11.78
C CYS A 75 13.64 8.97 10.54
N LEU A 76 14.04 8.52 9.36
CA LEU A 76 13.58 9.01 8.08
C LEU A 76 12.80 7.91 7.37
N ASP A 77 11.59 8.23 6.94
CA ASP A 77 10.75 7.31 6.18
C ASP A 77 11.13 7.32 4.70
N VAL A 78 11.04 6.16 4.05
CA VAL A 78 11.40 6.01 2.64
C VAL A 78 10.34 5.23 1.91
N ILE A 79 9.89 5.75 0.76
CA ILE A 79 9.12 5.05 -0.26
C ILE A 79 10.03 4.84 -1.46
N LEU A 80 10.21 3.58 -1.89
CA LEU A 80 11.02 3.28 -3.05
C LEU A 80 10.22 3.40 -4.34
N LEU A 81 10.84 4.04 -5.35
CA LEU A 81 10.37 4.07 -6.72
C LEU A 81 11.28 3.16 -7.55
N THR A 82 10.76 2.10 -8.16
CA THR A 82 11.63 1.09 -8.79
C THR A 82 11.06 0.49 -10.06
N ALA A 83 11.90 0.27 -11.05
CA ALA A 83 11.59 -0.56 -12.21
C ALA A 83 11.83 -2.06 -11.92
N ALA A 84 12.51 -2.40 -10.82
CA ALA A 84 12.82 -3.78 -10.49
C ALA A 84 11.56 -4.59 -10.17
N ARG A 85 11.41 -5.73 -10.82
CA ARG A 85 10.32 -6.69 -10.59
C ARG A 85 10.81 -7.94 -9.87
N GLU A 86 12.02 -7.89 -9.33
CA GLU A 86 12.64 -9.02 -8.66
C GLU A 86 12.19 -9.11 -7.20
N ALA A 87 11.84 -10.30 -6.78
CA ALA A 87 11.42 -10.55 -5.39
C ALA A 87 12.54 -10.24 -4.37
N SER A 88 13.80 -10.37 -4.78
CA SER A 88 14.98 -10.05 -3.99
C SER A 88 15.03 -8.58 -3.57
N ALA A 89 14.80 -7.67 -4.51
CA ALA A 89 14.77 -6.23 -4.26
C ALA A 89 13.64 -5.84 -3.27
N LEU A 90 12.47 -6.45 -3.44
CA LEU A 90 11.35 -6.24 -2.51
C LEU A 90 11.68 -6.75 -1.10
N GLN A 91 12.27 -7.94 -0.99
CA GLN A 91 12.67 -8.49 0.31
C GLN A 91 13.72 -7.63 1.00
N GLU A 92 14.67 -7.07 0.25
CA GLU A 92 15.66 -6.15 0.79
C GLU A 92 15.02 -4.85 1.28
N ALA A 93 14.15 -4.25 0.48
CA ALA A 93 13.38 -3.07 0.86
C ALA A 93 12.65 -3.28 2.20
N MET A 94 11.93 -4.40 2.33
CA MET A 94 11.21 -4.74 3.58
C MET A 94 12.15 -4.88 4.78
N ARG A 95 13.33 -5.51 4.61
CA ARG A 95 14.32 -5.65 5.69
C ARG A 95 14.92 -4.31 6.13
N LEU A 96 15.02 -3.36 5.20
CA LEU A 96 15.52 -2.01 5.46
C LEU A 96 14.42 -1.06 5.97
N GLY A 97 13.21 -1.56 6.20
CA GLY A 97 12.12 -0.81 6.81
C GLY A 97 11.64 0.34 5.93
N VAL A 98 11.46 0.10 4.62
CA VAL A 98 10.75 1.07 3.76
C VAL A 98 9.26 1.05 4.09
N VAL A 99 8.62 2.18 3.97
CA VAL A 99 7.18 2.33 4.26
C VAL A 99 6.32 1.70 3.16
N ASP A 100 6.68 1.95 1.90
CA ASP A 100 6.01 1.37 0.73
C ASP A 100 6.98 1.37 -0.46
N PHE A 101 6.57 0.72 -1.56
CA PHE A 101 7.29 0.79 -2.83
C PHE A 101 6.30 0.96 -3.98
N ILE A 102 6.72 1.69 -5.01
CA ILE A 102 5.93 1.94 -6.21
C ILE A 102 6.71 1.46 -7.42
N LEU A 103 6.09 0.59 -8.21
CA LEU A 103 6.68 0.16 -9.49
C LEU A 103 6.55 1.27 -10.52
N LYS A 104 7.65 1.58 -11.21
CA LYS A 104 7.64 2.49 -12.36
C LYS A 104 6.92 1.85 -13.56
N PRO A 105 6.14 2.58 -14.37
CA PRO A 105 5.97 4.04 -14.31
C PRO A 105 5.06 4.48 -13.15
N VAL A 106 5.47 5.55 -12.45
CA VAL A 106 4.69 6.12 -11.36
C VAL A 106 3.51 6.89 -11.94
N VAL A 107 2.30 6.44 -11.66
CA VAL A 107 1.07 7.13 -12.02
C VAL A 107 0.53 7.93 -10.83
N PHE A 108 -0.13 9.05 -11.11
CA PHE A 108 -0.59 9.98 -10.07
C PHE A 108 -1.49 9.31 -9.04
N GLU A 109 -2.44 8.49 -9.48
CA GLU A 109 -3.39 7.80 -8.59
C GLU A 109 -2.67 6.90 -7.59
N ARG A 110 -1.65 6.13 -8.06
CA ARG A 110 -0.88 5.25 -7.19
C ARG A 110 -0.06 6.04 -6.17
N LEU A 111 0.62 7.13 -6.60
CA LEU A 111 1.39 7.97 -5.71
C LEU A 111 0.50 8.67 -4.69
N ARG A 112 -0.67 9.19 -5.12
CA ARG A 112 -1.69 9.78 -4.24
C ARG A 112 -2.13 8.81 -3.15
N ASP A 113 -2.50 7.59 -3.55
CA ASP A 113 -3.03 6.58 -2.62
C ASP A 113 -1.94 6.13 -1.63
N THR A 114 -0.71 5.92 -2.10
CA THR A 114 0.44 5.59 -1.23
C THR A 114 0.74 6.70 -0.23
N LEU A 115 0.80 7.96 -0.66
CA LEU A 115 1.05 9.09 0.23
C LEU A 115 -0.11 9.34 1.20
N GLY A 116 -1.36 9.14 0.74
CA GLY A 116 -2.55 9.21 1.59
C GLY A 116 -2.50 8.19 2.73
N ASN A 117 -2.25 6.93 2.42
CA ASN A 117 -2.11 5.85 3.41
C ASN A 117 -0.96 6.12 4.40
N TYR A 118 0.16 6.65 3.90
CA TYR A 118 1.28 7.05 4.74
C TYR A 118 0.89 8.16 5.73
N ALA A 119 0.21 9.21 5.26
CA ALA A 119 -0.23 10.32 6.11
C ALA A 119 -1.23 9.86 7.17
N GLU A 120 -2.19 9.00 6.80
CA GLU A 120 -3.16 8.41 7.73
C GLU A 120 -2.48 7.56 8.80
N SER A 121 -1.56 6.67 8.40
CA SER A 121 -0.80 5.81 9.32
C SER A 121 0.04 6.64 10.29
N ARG A 122 0.72 7.68 9.80
CA ARG A 122 1.52 8.59 10.62
C ARG A 122 0.65 9.38 11.60
N ALA A 123 -0.51 9.86 11.16
CA ALA A 123 -1.45 10.57 12.03
C ALA A 123 -2.03 9.65 13.11
N ALA A 124 -2.36 8.41 12.75
CA ALA A 124 -2.86 7.41 13.69
C ALA A 124 -1.80 7.09 14.76
N LEU A 125 -0.54 6.89 14.37
CA LEU A 125 0.58 6.68 15.31
C LEU A 125 0.76 7.87 16.25
N ALA A 126 0.71 9.09 15.72
CA ALA A 126 0.87 10.32 16.53
C ALA A 126 -0.29 10.57 17.50
N ALA A 127 -1.47 10.04 17.22
CA ALA A 127 -2.67 10.16 18.06
C ALA A 127 -2.72 9.13 19.20
N LEU A 128 -1.85 8.11 19.19
CA LEU A 128 -1.83 7.09 20.25
C LEU A 128 -1.27 7.69 21.55
N ALA A 129 -2.14 7.91 22.53
CA ALA A 129 -1.74 8.33 23.89
C ALA A 129 -1.28 7.12 24.73
N ASP A 130 -1.97 5.97 24.56
CA ASP A 130 -1.64 4.67 25.16
C ASP A 130 -1.68 3.59 24.07
N ILE A 131 -0.73 2.67 24.13
CA ILE A 131 -0.65 1.55 23.17
C ILE A 131 -1.28 0.33 23.83
N ASP A 132 -2.50 -0.01 23.41
CA ASP A 132 -3.12 -1.29 23.71
C ASP A 132 -3.06 -2.25 22.50
N GLN A 133 -3.41 -3.50 22.70
CA GLN A 133 -3.36 -4.50 21.63
C GLN A 133 -4.32 -4.14 20.48
N GLN A 134 -5.42 -3.46 20.73
CA GLN A 134 -6.36 -3.05 19.69
C GLN A 134 -5.75 -1.97 18.78
N ALA A 135 -5.00 -1.03 19.36
CA ALA A 135 -4.26 -0.02 18.61
C ALA A 135 -3.16 -0.64 17.73
N VAL A 136 -2.44 -1.64 18.26
CA VAL A 136 -1.43 -2.40 17.50
C VAL A 136 -2.09 -3.17 16.34
N ASP A 137 -3.20 -3.86 16.60
CA ASP A 137 -3.94 -4.62 15.58
C ASP A 137 -4.54 -3.71 14.50
N ALA A 138 -4.92 -2.47 14.85
CA ALA A 138 -5.40 -1.49 13.89
C ALA A 138 -4.28 -0.98 12.97
N LEU A 139 -3.03 -0.86 13.47
CA LEU A 139 -1.89 -0.36 12.71
C LEU A 139 -1.20 -1.44 11.88
N PHE A 140 -1.01 -2.62 12.47
CA PHE A 140 -0.24 -3.72 11.86
C PHE A 140 -1.11 -4.92 11.47
N GLY A 141 -2.40 -4.87 11.79
CA GLY A 141 -3.36 -5.93 11.48
C GLY A 141 -3.53 -6.12 9.97
N THR A 142 -3.94 -7.33 9.60
CA THR A 142 -4.33 -7.59 8.21
C THR A 142 -5.51 -6.69 7.82
N PRO A 143 -5.70 -6.36 6.53
CA PRO A 143 -6.84 -5.56 6.06
C PRO A 143 -8.19 -6.05 6.63
N LEU A 144 -8.28 -7.33 6.92
CA LEU A 144 -9.45 -7.95 7.53
C LEU A 144 -9.61 -7.61 9.01
N GLN A 145 -8.52 -7.52 9.76
CA GLN A 145 -8.51 -7.12 11.18
C GLN A 145 -8.84 -5.62 11.32
N GLN A 146 -8.34 -4.79 10.41
CA GLN A 146 -8.68 -3.36 10.34
C GLN A 146 -10.18 -3.16 10.06
N VAL A 147 -10.76 -3.92 9.13
CA VAL A 147 -12.21 -3.91 8.86
C VAL A 147 -13.03 -4.40 10.06
N ALA A 148 -12.54 -5.41 10.78
CA ALA A 148 -13.22 -5.93 11.98
C ALA A 148 -13.16 -4.94 13.17
N ALA A 149 -12.06 -4.20 13.32
CA ALA A 149 -11.89 -3.16 14.36
C ALA A 149 -12.84 -1.97 14.17
N GLY A 150 -13.20 -1.64 12.92
CA GLY A 150 -14.19 -0.61 12.58
C GLY A 150 -15.66 -0.98 12.90
N GLY A 151 -15.91 -2.21 13.36
CA GLY A 151 -17.24 -2.74 13.67
C GLY A 151 -17.90 -3.40 12.46
N LEU A 152 -18.19 -4.69 12.57
CA LEU A 152 -18.85 -5.44 11.50
C LEU A 152 -20.35 -5.14 11.46
N PRO A 153 -20.96 -4.97 10.27
CA PRO A 153 -22.41 -4.80 10.14
C PRO A 153 -23.20 -5.98 10.69
N LYS A 154 -24.45 -5.74 11.13
CA LYS A 154 -25.34 -6.83 11.57
C LYS A 154 -25.42 -7.94 10.53
N GLY A 155 -25.13 -9.16 10.96
CA GLY A 155 -25.18 -10.36 10.12
C GLY A 155 -23.87 -10.69 9.40
N ILE A 156 -22.77 -10.00 9.67
CA ILE A 156 -21.42 -10.37 9.26
C ILE A 156 -20.62 -10.69 10.53
N ASP A 157 -20.11 -11.92 10.63
CA ASP A 157 -19.20 -12.33 11.69
C ASP A 157 -17.75 -12.44 11.17
N ALA A 158 -16.79 -12.16 12.03
CA ALA A 158 -15.38 -12.09 11.68
C ALA A 158 -14.82 -13.43 11.17
N LEU A 159 -15.24 -14.56 11.78
CA LEU A 159 -14.71 -15.87 11.43
C LEU A 159 -15.15 -16.29 10.02
N THR A 160 -16.44 -16.11 9.71
CA THR A 160 -16.98 -16.41 8.38
C THR A 160 -16.37 -15.45 7.33
N LEU A 161 -16.17 -14.17 7.67
CA LEU A 161 -15.53 -13.20 6.79
C LEU A 161 -14.10 -13.62 6.43
N GLN A 162 -13.30 -14.07 7.41
CA GLN A 162 -11.96 -14.61 7.17
C GLN A 162 -11.99 -15.83 6.26
N ARG A 163 -12.92 -16.75 6.47
CA ARG A 163 -13.06 -17.96 5.65
C ARG A 163 -13.45 -17.62 4.20
N VAL A 164 -14.36 -16.66 4.01
CA VAL A 164 -14.76 -16.20 2.67
C VAL A 164 -13.60 -15.53 1.96
N LEU A 165 -12.85 -14.65 2.63
CA LEU A 165 -11.67 -14.00 2.04
C LEU A 165 -10.56 -15.03 1.70
N ALA A 166 -10.32 -15.98 2.59
CA ALA A 166 -9.33 -17.05 2.36
C ALA A 166 -9.70 -17.96 1.18
N ALA A 167 -11.00 -18.13 0.90
CA ALA A 167 -11.50 -18.91 -0.22
C ALA A 167 -11.47 -18.19 -1.57
N LEU A 168 -11.30 -16.85 -1.56
CA LEU A 168 -11.13 -16.04 -2.77
C LEU A 168 -9.71 -16.18 -3.32
N THR A 169 -9.63 -16.32 -4.65
CA THR A 169 -8.38 -16.39 -5.41
C THR A 169 -8.37 -15.31 -6.49
N SER A 170 -7.25 -15.16 -7.19
CA SER A 170 -7.12 -14.27 -8.35
C SER A 170 -7.88 -14.77 -9.59
N VAL A 171 -8.31 -16.04 -9.60
CA VAL A 171 -9.02 -16.66 -10.74
C VAL A 171 -10.51 -16.29 -10.76
N GLY A 172 -11.01 -15.72 -9.69
CA GLY A 172 -12.44 -15.39 -9.54
C GLY A 172 -13.30 -16.61 -9.20
N ALA A 173 -14.33 -16.39 -8.38
CA ALA A 173 -15.30 -17.42 -7.99
C ALA A 173 -16.70 -16.82 -7.83
N SER A 174 -17.75 -17.60 -8.14
CA SER A 174 -19.12 -17.21 -7.89
C SER A 174 -19.49 -17.31 -6.42
N ALA A 175 -20.58 -16.65 -6.01
CA ALA A 175 -21.08 -16.76 -4.65
C ALA A 175 -21.51 -18.18 -4.26
N GLU A 176 -21.87 -19.00 -5.24
CA GLU A 176 -22.22 -20.42 -5.03
C GLU A 176 -20.97 -21.26 -4.78
N GLU A 177 -19.92 -21.07 -5.60
CA GLU A 177 -18.64 -21.76 -5.42
C GLU A 177 -17.99 -21.42 -4.07
N ILE A 178 -17.99 -20.14 -3.68
CA ILE A 178 -17.50 -19.71 -2.36
C ILE A 178 -18.36 -20.26 -1.24
N GLY A 179 -19.68 -20.23 -1.39
CA GLY A 179 -20.60 -20.82 -0.41
C GLY A 179 -20.31 -22.29 -0.13
N ASN A 180 -20.08 -23.08 -1.19
CA ASN A 180 -19.74 -24.49 -1.08
C ASN A 180 -18.37 -24.71 -0.41
N ARG A 181 -17.34 -23.91 -0.74
CA ARG A 181 -16.01 -24.00 -0.12
C ARG A 181 -16.01 -23.67 1.36
N VAL A 182 -16.83 -22.69 1.77
CA VAL A 182 -16.86 -22.16 3.15
C VAL A 182 -17.91 -22.88 4.00
N GLY A 183 -18.86 -23.61 3.37
CA GLY A 183 -19.95 -24.27 4.07
C GLY A 183 -21.08 -23.33 4.49
N VAL A 184 -21.38 -22.31 3.67
CA VAL A 184 -22.49 -21.39 3.88
C VAL A 184 -23.40 -21.33 2.65
N SER A 185 -24.63 -20.82 2.81
CA SER A 185 -25.55 -20.68 1.68
C SER A 185 -25.02 -19.66 0.65
N ARG A 186 -25.40 -19.79 -0.63
CA ARG A 186 -25.10 -18.84 -1.70
C ARG A 186 -25.46 -17.40 -1.30
N THR A 187 -26.61 -17.20 -0.67
CA THR A 187 -27.09 -15.89 -0.23
C THR A 187 -26.18 -15.31 0.87
N THR A 188 -25.75 -16.16 1.80
CA THR A 188 -24.79 -15.77 2.84
C THR A 188 -23.44 -15.41 2.22
N ALA A 189 -22.87 -16.29 1.38
CA ALA A 189 -21.60 -16.03 0.70
C ALA A 189 -21.66 -14.70 -0.08
N ARG A 190 -22.74 -14.45 -0.83
CA ARG A 190 -22.92 -13.20 -1.60
C ARG A 190 -22.88 -11.97 -0.69
N ARG A 191 -23.54 -12.00 0.47
CA ARG A 191 -23.53 -10.88 1.43
C ARG A 191 -22.13 -10.54 1.91
N TYR A 192 -21.32 -11.56 2.23
CA TYR A 192 -19.93 -11.37 2.63
C TYR A 192 -19.04 -10.87 1.48
N LEU A 193 -19.25 -11.40 0.28
CA LEU A 193 -18.53 -10.96 -0.91
C LEU A 193 -18.82 -9.51 -1.29
N GLU A 194 -20.09 -9.08 -1.23
CA GLU A 194 -20.47 -7.68 -1.45
C GLU A 194 -19.89 -6.76 -0.36
N PHE A 195 -19.81 -7.22 0.88
CA PHE A 195 -19.14 -6.49 1.94
C PHE A 195 -17.65 -6.34 1.66
N LEU A 196 -16.96 -7.41 1.24
CA LEU A 196 -15.54 -7.35 0.85
C LEU A 196 -15.30 -6.43 -0.37
N VAL A 197 -16.23 -6.37 -1.31
CA VAL A 197 -16.18 -5.40 -2.42
C VAL A 197 -16.29 -3.97 -1.91
N GLY A 198 -17.22 -3.70 -0.98
CA GLY A 198 -17.37 -2.39 -0.34
C GLY A 198 -16.13 -1.95 0.46
N GLN A 199 -15.36 -2.91 0.96
CA GLN A 199 -14.09 -2.68 1.67
C GLN A 199 -12.85 -2.71 0.74
N GLN A 200 -13.05 -2.78 -0.57
CA GLN A 200 -11.97 -2.87 -1.58
C GLN A 200 -11.02 -4.07 -1.39
N LEU A 201 -11.50 -5.15 -0.77
CA LEU A 201 -10.77 -6.40 -0.58
C LEU A 201 -11.06 -7.44 -1.66
N ALA A 202 -12.16 -7.24 -2.42
CA ALA A 202 -12.56 -8.06 -3.55
C ALA A 202 -13.05 -7.20 -4.72
N SER A 203 -12.83 -7.66 -5.95
CA SER A 203 -13.33 -7.02 -7.18
C SER A 203 -14.42 -7.91 -7.80
N PRO A 204 -15.60 -7.35 -8.15
CA PRO A 204 -16.61 -8.08 -8.89
C PRO A 204 -16.35 -8.01 -10.39
N GLU A 205 -16.56 -9.13 -11.07
CA GLU A 205 -16.52 -9.25 -12.53
C GLU A 205 -17.80 -9.94 -13.02
N LEU A 206 -18.29 -9.56 -14.19
CA LEU A 206 -19.46 -10.19 -14.82
C LEU A 206 -18.99 -11.17 -15.87
N GLU A 207 -19.30 -12.45 -15.67
CA GLU A 207 -19.08 -13.50 -16.65
C GLU A 207 -20.35 -13.72 -17.47
N TYR A 208 -20.24 -13.53 -18.78
CA TYR A 208 -21.32 -13.77 -19.74
C TYR A 208 -21.23 -15.18 -20.26
N GLY A 209 -22.12 -16.05 -19.81
CA GLY A 209 -22.28 -17.40 -20.37
C GLY A 209 -22.96 -17.38 -21.76
N THR A 210 -22.89 -18.50 -22.47
CA THR A 210 -23.53 -18.67 -23.80
C THR A 210 -25.06 -18.62 -23.74
N VAL A 211 -25.68 -18.92 -22.60
CA VAL A 211 -27.14 -18.85 -22.36
C VAL A 211 -27.38 -18.50 -20.90
N GLY A 212 -28.21 -17.47 -20.61
CA GLY A 212 -28.64 -17.14 -19.26
C GLY A 212 -28.26 -15.71 -18.83
N ARG A 213 -28.62 -15.36 -17.56
CA ARG A 213 -28.19 -14.07 -16.98
C ARG A 213 -26.70 -14.11 -16.66
N PRO A 214 -25.96 -12.96 -16.82
CA PRO A 214 -24.57 -12.87 -16.43
C PRO A 214 -24.37 -13.29 -14.99
N GLU A 215 -23.35 -14.11 -14.73
CA GLU A 215 -22.97 -14.50 -13.37
C GLU A 215 -21.94 -13.53 -12.82
N ARG A 216 -22.14 -13.10 -11.57
CA ARG A 216 -21.19 -12.23 -10.88
C ARG A 216 -20.14 -13.06 -10.17
N ARG A 217 -18.88 -12.92 -10.60
CA ARG A 217 -17.73 -13.56 -10.00
C ARG A 217 -16.92 -12.54 -9.20
N TYR A 218 -16.20 -13.01 -8.20
CA TYR A 218 -15.46 -12.15 -7.27
C TYR A 218 -14.02 -12.62 -7.23
N GLN A 219 -13.09 -11.68 -7.35
CA GLN A 219 -11.65 -11.94 -7.29
C GLN A 219 -11.05 -11.25 -6.07
N SER A 220 -10.03 -11.84 -5.45
CA SER A 220 -9.27 -11.17 -4.39
C SER A 220 -8.42 -10.06 -4.99
N ILE A 221 -8.47 -8.86 -4.41
CA ILE A 221 -7.57 -7.75 -4.74
C ILE A 221 -6.25 -7.90 -3.97
N LEU A 222 -6.25 -8.64 -2.86
CA LEU A 222 -5.05 -8.93 -2.10
C LEU A 222 -4.16 -9.90 -2.88
N LYS A 223 -3.05 -9.42 -3.40
CA LYS A 223 -2.00 -10.28 -3.97
C LYS A 223 -1.40 -11.10 -2.82
N ARG A 224 -1.57 -12.43 -2.87
CA ARG A 224 -0.79 -13.36 -2.06
C ARG A 224 0.62 -13.47 -2.60
#